data_23dc8c2f7a25bda56d3ec6c16563171f
#
_entry.id   23dc8c2f7a25bda56d3ec6c16563171f
#
_cell.length_a   1.000
_cell.length_b   1.000
_cell.length_c   1.000
_cell.angle_alpha   90.00
_cell.angle_beta   90.00
_cell.angle_gamma   90.00
#
_symmetry.space_group_name_H-M   'P 1'
#
loop_
_entity.id
_entity.type
_entity.pdbx_description
1 polymer ?
#
loop_
_entity_poly.entity_id
_entity_poly.type
_entity_poly.pdbx_seq_one_letter_code
_entity_poly.pdbx_strand_id
1 'polypeptide(L)'
;MAASDKLKALLKPLIEDLGYEFVGLEYLSNPKSRLLRIYIDRDETGIAIEDCERVSREVSALMDVEDPVSGQYTLEVSSPGVERPLFEAEHYRRFVGETARVMMYSPIDGRRKFKGTIVRADESIVVLLVDGVEWELPLADVHRAELAPDLDALFAGESG
;
A
#
# COMPACT_ATOMS: atom_id res chain seq x y z
N MET A 1 -0.77 1.69 20.36
CA MET A 1 -1.20 1.22 19.04
C MET A 1 -1.47 2.43 18.14
N ALA A 2 -0.93 2.44 16.95
CA ALA A 2 -1.10 3.57 16.04
C ALA A 2 -2.55 3.65 15.55
N ALA A 3 -3.01 4.87 15.22
CA ALA A 3 -4.37 5.08 14.73
C ALA A 3 -4.65 4.25 13.47
N SER A 4 -3.66 4.11 12.58
CA SER A 4 -3.81 3.32 11.37
C SER A 4 -4.03 1.83 11.66
N ASP A 5 -3.43 1.28 12.71
CA ASP A 5 -3.64 -0.11 13.10
C ASP A 5 -5.06 -0.35 13.58
N LYS A 6 -5.62 0.59 14.34
CA LYS A 6 -7.02 0.52 14.79
C LYS A 6 -7.97 0.59 13.61
N LEU A 7 -7.72 1.49 12.67
CA LEU A 7 -8.53 1.63 11.47
C LEU A 7 -8.47 0.36 10.62
N LYS A 8 -7.29 -0.21 10.46
CA LYS A 8 -7.13 -1.46 9.72
C LYS A 8 -7.94 -2.58 10.36
N ALA A 9 -7.84 -2.74 11.67
CA ALA A 9 -8.57 -3.78 12.40
C ALA A 9 -10.09 -3.62 12.27
N LEU A 10 -10.56 -2.37 12.15
CA LEU A 10 -11.98 -2.07 12.00
C LEU A 10 -12.45 -2.31 10.57
N LEU A 11 -11.68 -1.88 9.58
CA LEU A 11 -12.14 -1.79 8.20
C LEU A 11 -11.83 -3.02 7.35
N LYS A 12 -10.75 -3.74 7.65
CA LYS A 12 -10.37 -4.90 6.86
C LYS A 12 -11.46 -5.97 6.81
N PRO A 13 -12.06 -6.39 7.96
CA PRO A 13 -13.14 -7.38 7.90
C PRO A 13 -14.35 -6.93 7.07
N LEU A 14 -14.72 -5.65 7.18
CA LEU A 14 -15.83 -5.11 6.40
C LEU A 14 -15.56 -5.23 4.91
N ILE A 15 -14.38 -4.80 4.47
CA ILE A 15 -14.01 -4.79 3.06
C ILE A 15 -13.95 -6.21 2.50
N GLU A 16 -13.39 -7.15 3.28
CA GLU A 16 -13.32 -8.55 2.87
C GLU A 16 -14.70 -9.18 2.78
N ASP A 17 -15.60 -8.84 3.71
CA ASP A 17 -16.99 -9.33 3.68
C ASP A 17 -17.74 -8.83 2.45
N LEU A 18 -17.38 -7.66 1.92
CA LEU A 18 -17.98 -7.14 0.69
C LEU A 18 -17.44 -7.82 -0.57
N GLY A 19 -16.43 -8.67 -0.44
CA GLY A 19 -15.86 -9.43 -1.55
C GLY A 19 -14.63 -8.80 -2.18
N TYR A 20 -13.99 -7.86 -1.49
CA TYR A 20 -12.79 -7.19 -2.00
C TYR A 20 -11.57 -7.56 -1.15
N GLU A 21 -10.40 -7.48 -1.77
CA GLU A 21 -9.14 -7.58 -1.05
C GLU A 21 -8.85 -6.23 -0.39
N PHE A 22 -8.55 -6.24 0.90
CA PHE A 22 -8.02 -5.05 1.59
C PHE A 22 -6.51 -5.00 1.34
N VAL A 23 -6.07 -4.08 0.48
CA VAL A 23 -4.65 -3.93 0.17
C VAL A 23 -3.93 -3.18 1.27
N GLY A 24 -4.52 -2.09 1.75
CA GLY A 24 -3.94 -1.31 2.82
C GLY A 24 -4.63 0.02 2.98
N LEU A 25 -4.18 0.81 3.95
CA LEU A 25 -4.68 2.16 4.12
C LEU A 25 -3.55 3.12 4.49
N GLU A 26 -3.78 4.39 4.20
CA GLU A 26 -2.94 5.49 4.63
C GLU A 26 -3.80 6.46 5.41
N TYR A 27 -3.37 6.83 6.60
CA TYR A 27 -4.08 7.80 7.41
C TYR A 27 -3.17 8.99 7.70
N LEU A 28 -3.55 10.14 7.16
CA LEU A 28 -2.82 11.40 7.36
C LEU A 28 -3.59 12.21 8.40
N SER A 29 -2.97 12.39 9.56
CA SER A 29 -3.64 12.95 10.74
C SER A 29 -3.44 14.47 10.90
N ASN A 30 -3.06 15.18 9.83
CA ASN A 30 -2.94 16.63 9.89
C ASN A 30 -4.28 17.25 10.29
N PRO A 31 -4.37 18.00 11.39
CA PRO A 31 -5.66 18.52 11.88
C PRO A 31 -6.41 19.37 10.86
N LYS A 32 -5.71 20.00 9.92
CA LYS A 32 -6.34 20.84 8.90
C LYS A 32 -6.82 20.05 7.69
N SER A 33 -6.29 18.83 7.48
CA SER A 33 -6.62 18.04 6.30
C SER A 33 -6.42 16.56 6.57
N ARG A 34 -7.25 16.03 7.48
CA ARG A 34 -7.22 14.60 7.75
C ARG A 34 -7.69 13.84 6.53
N LEU A 35 -6.94 12.80 6.15
CA LEU A 35 -7.25 11.98 5.00
C LEU A 35 -7.12 10.51 5.38
N LEU A 36 -8.16 9.74 5.10
CA LEU A 36 -8.12 8.29 5.16
C LEU A 36 -8.23 7.77 3.74
N ARG A 37 -7.17 7.15 3.25
CA ARG A 37 -7.15 6.55 1.92
C ARG A 37 -7.07 5.05 2.06
N ILE A 38 -8.00 4.35 1.41
CA ILE A 38 -8.09 2.89 1.46
C ILE A 38 -7.86 2.34 0.07
N TYR A 39 -6.99 1.33 -0.03
CA TYR A 39 -6.72 0.64 -1.28
C TYR A 39 -7.40 -0.71 -1.24
N ILE A 40 -8.25 -0.96 -2.24
CA ILE A 40 -8.94 -2.23 -2.39
C ILE A 40 -8.61 -2.82 -3.76
N ASP A 41 -8.71 -4.14 -3.86
CA ASP A 41 -8.50 -4.82 -5.12
C ASP A 41 -9.48 -5.99 -5.22
N ARG A 42 -9.57 -6.54 -6.39
CA ARG A 42 -10.29 -7.77 -6.69
C ARG A 42 -9.45 -8.51 -7.70
N ASP A 43 -9.45 -9.82 -7.65
CA ASP A 43 -8.54 -10.61 -8.47
C ASP A 43 -8.69 -10.32 -9.98
N GLU A 44 -9.08 -11.26 -10.78
CA GLU A 44 -9.05 -11.12 -12.24
C GLU A 44 -10.02 -10.10 -12.81
N THR A 45 -11.09 -9.79 -12.09
CA THR A 45 -12.11 -8.86 -12.59
C THR A 45 -11.73 -7.40 -12.41
N GLY A 46 -10.78 -7.09 -11.52
CA GLY A 46 -10.36 -5.72 -11.25
C GLY A 46 -11.40 -4.92 -10.49
N ILE A 47 -11.15 -3.61 -10.36
CA ILE A 47 -11.98 -2.69 -9.60
C ILE A 47 -12.55 -1.62 -10.52
N ALA A 48 -13.87 -1.45 -10.47
CA ALA A 48 -14.57 -0.37 -11.17
C ALA A 48 -14.87 0.78 -10.20
N ILE A 49 -15.26 1.92 -10.75
CA ILE A 49 -15.61 3.10 -9.94
C ILE A 49 -16.77 2.78 -9.00
N GLU A 50 -17.76 2.01 -9.45
CA GLU A 50 -18.91 1.61 -8.64
C GLU A 50 -18.48 0.78 -7.42
N ASP A 51 -17.44 -0.01 -7.56
CA ASP A 51 -16.90 -0.79 -6.44
C ASP A 51 -16.32 0.13 -5.37
N CYS A 52 -15.56 1.15 -5.78
CA CYS A 52 -15.01 2.12 -4.86
C CYS A 52 -16.12 2.91 -4.16
N GLU A 53 -17.17 3.29 -4.88
CA GLU A 53 -18.32 4.00 -4.31
C GLU A 53 -19.04 3.14 -3.29
N ARG A 54 -19.24 1.86 -3.59
CA ARG A 54 -19.89 0.92 -2.68
C ARG A 54 -19.09 0.77 -1.38
N VAL A 55 -17.80 0.54 -1.48
CA VAL A 55 -16.93 0.41 -0.31
C VAL A 55 -16.91 1.72 0.48
N SER A 56 -16.85 2.85 -0.22
CA SER A 56 -16.85 4.16 0.43
C SER A 56 -18.10 4.37 1.27
N ARG A 57 -19.27 4.01 0.74
CA ARG A 57 -20.54 4.15 1.49
C ARG A 57 -20.55 3.27 2.74
N GLU A 58 -20.11 2.02 2.59
CA GLU A 58 -20.12 1.08 3.71
C GLU A 58 -19.10 1.47 4.78
N VAL A 59 -17.93 1.94 4.36
CA VAL A 59 -16.91 2.43 5.29
C VAL A 59 -17.38 3.67 6.01
N SER A 60 -18.01 4.63 5.30
CA SER A 60 -18.54 5.83 5.91
C SER A 60 -19.58 5.50 6.98
N ALA A 61 -20.47 4.55 6.70
CA ALA A 61 -21.49 4.14 7.66
C ALA A 61 -20.86 3.54 8.92
N LEU A 62 -19.87 2.69 8.76
CA LEU A 62 -19.18 2.08 9.89
C LEU A 62 -18.40 3.13 10.70
N MET A 63 -17.73 4.05 10.01
CA MET A 63 -16.99 5.13 10.67
C MET A 63 -17.90 6.04 11.48
N ASP A 64 -19.12 6.28 11.00
CA ASP A 64 -20.10 7.10 11.73
C ASP A 64 -20.53 6.40 13.03
N VAL A 65 -20.69 5.08 12.99
CA VAL A 65 -21.10 4.31 14.17
C VAL A 65 -19.97 4.19 15.18
N GLU A 66 -18.76 3.84 14.72
CA GLU A 66 -17.62 3.57 15.59
C GLU A 66 -16.86 4.83 15.99
N ASP A 67 -16.93 5.87 15.16
CA ASP A 67 -16.29 7.17 15.39
C ASP A 67 -14.83 7.06 15.85
N PRO A 68 -13.98 6.34 15.09
CA PRO A 68 -12.60 6.11 15.53
C PRO A 68 -11.67 7.29 15.28
N VAL A 69 -12.10 8.27 14.47
CA VAL A 69 -11.30 9.44 14.12
C VAL A 69 -11.96 10.68 14.68
N SER A 70 -11.19 11.45 15.44
CA SER A 70 -11.64 12.69 16.05
C SER A 70 -11.73 13.80 15.01
N GLY A 71 -12.93 14.38 14.81
CA GLY A 71 -13.14 15.48 13.88
C GLY A 71 -13.39 15.02 12.46
N GLN A 72 -13.36 16.00 11.54
CA GLN A 72 -13.66 15.74 10.13
C GLN A 72 -12.46 15.16 9.41
N TYR A 73 -12.73 14.34 8.41
CA TYR A 73 -11.71 13.74 7.56
C TYR A 73 -12.27 13.53 6.16
N THR A 74 -11.36 13.39 5.20
CA THR A 74 -11.73 13.02 3.83
C THR A 74 -11.49 11.53 3.65
N LEU A 75 -12.47 10.83 3.08
CA LEU A 75 -12.35 9.42 2.77
C LEU A 75 -12.13 9.23 1.28
N GLU A 76 -11.07 8.50 0.93
CA GLU A 76 -10.81 8.10 -0.44
C GLU A 76 -10.69 6.59 -0.52
N VAL A 77 -11.40 5.97 -1.45
CA VAL A 77 -11.26 4.53 -1.75
C VAL A 77 -10.77 4.41 -3.17
N SER A 78 -9.71 3.63 -3.37
CA SER A 78 -9.02 3.57 -4.64
C SER A 78 -8.54 2.15 -4.91
N SER A 79 -8.27 1.85 -6.19
CA SER A 79 -7.53 0.65 -6.55
C SER A 79 -6.04 0.96 -6.55
N PRO A 80 -5.18 -0.08 -6.36
CA PRO A 80 -3.73 0.17 -6.29
C PRO A 80 -3.11 0.66 -7.60
N GLY A 81 -3.68 0.31 -8.76
CA GLY A 81 -3.10 0.68 -10.03
C GLY A 81 -1.79 -0.05 -10.33
N VAL A 82 -1.02 0.46 -11.30
CA VAL A 82 0.27 -0.15 -11.71
C VAL A 82 1.35 0.06 -10.64
N GLU A 83 1.30 1.18 -9.94
CA GLU A 83 2.24 1.47 -8.84
C GLU A 83 1.64 1.02 -7.52
N ARG A 84 1.39 -0.28 -7.42
CA ARG A 84 0.71 -0.86 -6.27
C ARG A 84 1.47 -0.61 -4.98
N PRO A 85 0.84 -0.03 -3.94
CA PRO A 85 1.50 0.12 -2.63
C PRO A 85 1.76 -1.23 -1.98
N LEU A 86 2.86 -1.31 -1.24
CA LEU A 86 3.29 -2.51 -0.54
C LEU A 86 3.27 -2.24 0.95
N PHE A 87 2.45 -2.99 1.69
CA PHE A 87 2.25 -2.76 3.12
C PHE A 87 2.71 -3.90 4.00
N GLU A 88 2.72 -5.12 3.49
CA GLU A 88 2.97 -6.31 4.28
C GLU A 88 3.98 -7.23 3.58
N ALA A 89 4.63 -8.08 4.36
CA ALA A 89 5.61 -9.04 3.83
C ALA A 89 5.05 -9.86 2.68
N GLU A 90 3.79 -10.29 2.81
CA GLU A 90 3.13 -11.06 1.77
C GLU A 90 3.04 -10.31 0.44
N HIS A 91 2.86 -8.99 0.49
CA HIS A 91 2.83 -8.18 -0.73
C HIS A 91 4.15 -8.27 -1.47
N TYR A 92 5.27 -8.14 -0.73
CA TYR A 92 6.58 -8.27 -1.36
C TYR A 92 6.82 -9.67 -1.91
N ARG A 93 6.41 -10.71 -1.18
CA ARG A 93 6.57 -12.09 -1.65
C ARG A 93 5.77 -12.35 -2.92
N ARG A 94 4.59 -11.77 -3.03
CA ARG A 94 3.73 -11.90 -4.22
C ARG A 94 4.40 -11.33 -5.47
N PHE A 95 5.21 -10.28 -5.30
CA PHE A 95 5.80 -9.56 -6.41
C PHE A 95 7.32 -9.73 -6.51
N VAL A 96 7.84 -10.86 -6.06
CA VAL A 96 9.27 -11.19 -6.25
C VAL A 96 9.59 -11.18 -7.74
N GLY A 97 10.70 -10.53 -8.09
CA GLY A 97 11.10 -10.33 -9.49
C GLY A 97 10.68 -8.98 -10.06
N GLU A 98 9.73 -8.30 -9.41
CA GLU A 98 9.30 -6.98 -9.83
C GLU A 98 10.17 -5.89 -9.20
N THR A 99 10.20 -4.72 -9.81
CA THR A 99 10.90 -3.57 -9.26
C THR A 99 10.01 -2.84 -8.26
N ALA A 100 10.60 -2.45 -7.12
CA ALA A 100 9.92 -1.70 -6.09
C ALA A 100 10.72 -0.46 -5.69
N ARG A 101 10.01 0.59 -5.30
CA ARG A 101 10.60 1.75 -4.64
C ARG A 101 10.27 1.67 -3.16
N VAL A 102 11.28 1.79 -2.31
CA VAL A 102 11.10 1.72 -0.85
C VAL A 102 11.76 2.94 -0.22
N MET A 103 11.02 3.62 0.64
CA MET A 103 11.55 4.74 1.43
C MET A 103 11.55 4.32 2.89
N MET A 104 12.70 4.45 3.55
CA MET A 104 12.86 4.10 4.95
C MET A 104 12.66 5.31 5.84
N TYR A 105 12.23 5.10 7.08
CA TYR A 105 12.21 6.17 8.10
C TYR A 105 13.63 6.56 8.47
N SER A 106 14.51 5.58 8.69
CA SER A 106 15.88 5.81 9.10
C SER A 106 16.86 5.44 7.98
N PRO A 107 17.93 6.21 7.79
CA PRO A 107 18.91 5.87 6.75
C PRO A 107 19.61 4.55 7.04
N ILE A 108 19.90 3.79 5.99
CA ILE A 108 20.75 2.60 6.03
C ILE A 108 22.00 2.95 5.22
N ASP A 109 23.14 3.00 5.88
CA ASP A 109 24.41 3.46 5.28
C ASP A 109 24.24 4.82 4.57
N GLY A 110 23.50 5.73 5.23
CA GLY A 110 23.26 7.08 4.71
C GLY A 110 22.20 7.17 3.63
N ARG A 111 21.47 6.10 3.36
CA ARG A 111 20.53 6.03 2.25
C ARG A 111 19.12 5.66 2.74
N ARG A 112 18.14 6.45 2.37
CA ARG A 112 16.74 6.21 2.76
C ARG A 112 15.87 5.74 1.61
N LYS A 113 16.25 6.01 0.37
CA LYS A 113 15.44 5.65 -0.80
C LYS A 113 16.14 4.56 -1.59
N PHE A 114 15.39 3.50 -1.86
CA PHE A 114 15.91 2.34 -2.60
C PHE A 114 14.97 2.03 -3.75
N LYS A 115 15.53 1.74 -4.92
CA LYS A 115 14.76 1.25 -6.06
C LYS A 115 15.49 0.04 -6.59
N GLY A 116 14.85 -1.12 -6.57
CA GLY A 116 15.48 -2.34 -7.04
C GLY A 116 14.48 -3.48 -7.17
N THR A 117 15.01 -4.62 -7.56
CA THR A 117 14.22 -5.83 -7.75
C THR A 117 13.97 -6.52 -6.41
N ILE A 118 12.76 -6.93 -6.15
CA ILE A 118 12.44 -7.71 -4.96
C ILE A 118 13.01 -9.10 -5.12
N VAL A 119 13.94 -9.48 -4.24
CA VAL A 119 14.58 -10.80 -4.26
C VAL A 119 13.83 -11.77 -3.37
N ARG A 120 13.55 -11.35 -2.14
CA ARG A 120 12.80 -12.16 -1.18
C ARG A 120 12.29 -11.27 -0.05
N ALA A 121 11.35 -11.79 0.71
CA ALA A 121 10.85 -11.11 1.90
C ALA A 121 10.38 -12.13 2.93
N ASP A 122 10.58 -11.80 4.20
CA ASP A 122 9.98 -12.55 5.31
C ASP A 122 9.27 -11.57 6.24
N GLU A 123 8.84 -12.02 7.42
CA GLU A 123 8.07 -11.18 8.32
C GLU A 123 8.86 -9.98 8.86
N SER A 124 10.19 -10.00 8.74
CA SER A 124 11.06 -8.99 9.33
C SER A 124 11.73 -8.10 8.31
N ILE A 125 12.10 -8.63 7.14
CA ILE A 125 12.88 -7.89 6.15
C ILE A 125 12.37 -8.13 4.74
N VAL A 126 12.65 -7.17 3.86
CA VAL A 126 12.61 -7.36 2.41
C VAL A 126 14.01 -7.15 1.87
N VAL A 127 14.39 -7.97 0.89
CA VAL A 127 15.69 -7.84 0.23
C VAL A 127 15.47 -7.32 -1.17
N LEU A 128 16.10 -6.17 -1.47
CA LEU A 128 16.10 -5.58 -2.81
C LEU A 128 17.49 -5.70 -3.43
N LEU A 129 17.50 -6.03 -4.71
CA LEU A 129 18.71 -5.99 -5.51
C LEU A 129 18.82 -4.62 -6.17
N VAL A 130 19.74 -3.79 -5.71
CA VAL A 130 19.95 -2.42 -6.17
C VAL A 130 21.36 -2.31 -6.75
N ASP A 131 21.45 -2.05 -8.04
CA ASP A 131 22.73 -1.92 -8.75
C ASP A 131 23.70 -3.09 -8.48
N GLY A 132 23.16 -4.31 -8.51
CA GLY A 132 23.94 -5.53 -8.31
C GLY A 132 24.26 -5.88 -6.86
N VAL A 133 23.74 -5.13 -5.90
CA VAL A 133 23.98 -5.35 -4.47
C VAL A 133 22.65 -5.63 -3.77
N GLU A 134 22.62 -6.68 -2.95
CA GLU A 134 21.43 -6.98 -2.14
C GLU A 134 21.42 -6.13 -0.87
N TRP A 135 20.29 -5.49 -0.63
CA TRP A 135 20.06 -4.68 0.57
C TRP A 135 18.96 -5.32 1.40
N GLU A 136 19.24 -5.55 2.67
CA GLU A 136 18.23 -6.04 3.61
C GLU A 136 17.57 -4.85 4.29
N LEU A 137 16.26 -4.67 4.07
CA LEU A 137 15.52 -3.52 4.58
C LEU A 137 14.53 -4.00 5.65
N PRO A 138 14.64 -3.51 6.91
CA PRO A 138 13.69 -3.89 7.95
C PRO A 138 12.29 -3.40 7.62
N LEU A 139 11.32 -4.30 7.56
CA LEU A 139 9.94 -3.93 7.23
C LEU A 139 9.35 -2.95 8.24
N ALA A 140 9.72 -3.09 9.52
CA ALA A 140 9.22 -2.19 10.57
C ALA A 140 9.67 -0.75 10.38
N ASP A 141 10.73 -0.51 9.61
CA ASP A 141 11.27 0.83 9.37
C ASP A 141 10.93 1.37 7.97
N VAL A 142 10.10 0.68 7.23
CA VAL A 142 9.65 1.17 5.92
C VAL A 142 8.60 2.25 6.13
N HIS A 143 8.88 3.44 5.61
CA HIS A 143 7.94 4.56 5.61
C HIS A 143 6.91 4.40 4.51
N ARG A 144 7.37 4.07 3.30
CA ARG A 144 6.50 3.92 2.13
C ARG A 144 7.17 2.99 1.13
N ALA A 145 6.38 2.14 0.50
CA ALA A 145 6.86 1.26 -0.55
C ALA A 145 5.78 1.06 -1.60
N GLU A 146 6.21 0.91 -2.86
CA GLU A 146 5.29 0.70 -3.97
C GLU A 146 6.03 -0.02 -5.10
N LEU A 147 5.27 -0.72 -5.94
CA LEU A 147 5.83 -1.26 -7.16
C LEU A 147 6.21 -0.11 -8.09
N ALA A 148 7.31 -0.27 -8.80
CA ALA A 148 7.82 0.71 -9.74
C ALA A 148 8.06 0.03 -11.09
N PRO A 149 7.02 -0.20 -11.90
CA PRO A 149 7.17 -0.90 -13.17
C PRO A 149 8.19 -0.18 -14.05
N ASP A 150 8.95 -0.97 -14.80
CA ASP A 150 9.93 -0.42 -15.74
C ASP A 150 9.18 0.07 -16.99
N LEU A 151 8.69 1.30 -16.92
CA LEU A 151 7.94 1.89 -18.02
C LEU A 151 8.79 2.08 -19.28
N ASP A 152 10.08 2.32 -19.09
CA ASP A 152 11.00 2.47 -20.23
C ASP A 152 11.10 1.16 -21.01
N ALA A 153 11.19 0.03 -20.32
CA ALA A 153 11.20 -1.28 -20.97
C ALA A 153 9.89 -1.57 -21.69
N LEU A 154 8.75 -1.18 -21.10
CA LEU A 154 7.45 -1.35 -21.72
C LEU A 154 7.33 -0.53 -22.98
N PHE A 155 7.73 0.72 -22.95
CA PHE A 155 7.69 1.60 -24.11
C PHE A 155 8.68 1.16 -25.19
N ALA A 156 9.85 0.71 -24.80
CA ALA A 156 10.83 0.18 -25.76
C ALA A 156 10.27 -1.05 -26.48
N GLY A 157 9.55 -1.90 -25.77
CA GLY A 157 8.89 -3.07 -26.38
C GLY A 157 7.81 -2.69 -27.36
N GLU A 158 7.06 -1.62 -27.09
CA GLU A 158 6.01 -1.15 -27.98
C GLU A 158 6.55 -0.47 -29.22
N SER A 159 7.64 0.27 -29.06
CA SER A 159 8.23 1.03 -30.18
C SER A 159 9.19 0.20 -31.03
N GLY A 160 9.52 -0.99 -30.56
CA GLY A 160 10.45 -1.90 -31.26
C GLY A 160 9.79 -2.68 -32.39
#